data_073eca6fdbf1dc0da36282928e96eed6
#
_entry.id   073eca6fdbf1dc0da36282928e96eed6
#
_cell.length_a   1.000
_cell.length_b   1.000
_cell.length_c   1.000
_cell.angle_alpha   90.00
_cell.angle_beta   90.00
_cell.angle_gamma   90.00
#
_symmetry.space_group_name_H-M   'P 1'
#
loop_
_entity.id
_entity.type
_entity.pdbx_description
1 polymer ?
#
loop_
_entity_poly.entity_id
_entity_poly.type
_entity_poly.pdbx_seq_one_letter_code
_entity_poly.pdbx_strand_id
1 'polypeptide(L)'
;MALLDISTQVSTFIGGDGNGLDHPECIAWGCDGYAYAGGEAGQIYRIDLEKRSFEEIANIGGGFVGGICQDAQHRLYVCSGDVKRVDPDGAVSVYSDQAGDTPIKVANYPVFDAAGNLFVSDSGGWRENSGWICKIAPSGEGEVWSRDLSEFPNGTAMDAAGEYLYVAMSTDPGIARIKINEDGSAGAAEMLVALPETVPDGLAFDTEGTVYCSCYRPDRIYQYTADGQLDILADDYAGTAIAAPTNIAFCGPERDLFLSANLGRWHISKYDLGKIGVALNYPEVS
;
A
#
# COMPACT_ATOMS: atom_id res chain seq x y z
N MET A 1 10.71 -3.64 22.92
CA MET A 1 10.72 -2.14 23.01
C MET A 1 10.78 -1.66 21.58
N ALA A 2 10.02 -0.63 21.22
CA ALA A 2 10.10 -0.08 19.87
C ALA A 2 11.48 0.51 19.59
N LEU A 3 11.93 0.45 18.33
CA LEU A 3 13.23 0.97 17.90
C LEU A 3 13.24 2.51 17.83
N LEU A 4 12.11 3.11 17.42
CA LEU A 4 11.94 4.55 17.36
C LEU A 4 11.24 5.07 18.62
N ASP A 5 11.71 6.18 19.15
CA ASP A 5 10.99 6.95 20.16
C ASP A 5 9.89 7.77 19.49
N ILE A 6 8.63 7.39 19.75
CA ILE A 6 7.46 8.01 19.15
C ILE A 6 7.35 9.51 19.43
N SER A 7 7.89 9.98 20.56
CA SER A 7 7.79 11.38 20.98
C SER A 7 8.81 12.31 20.31
N THR A 8 9.88 11.76 19.76
CA THR A 8 11.00 12.55 19.19
C THR A 8 11.33 12.21 17.75
N GLN A 9 11.03 10.99 17.30
CA GLN A 9 11.40 10.48 15.97
C GLN A 9 10.20 10.27 15.04
N VAL A 10 8.97 10.49 15.54
CA VAL A 10 7.74 10.44 14.73
C VAL A 10 7.00 11.76 14.90
N SER A 11 6.54 12.32 13.78
CA SER A 11 5.83 13.60 13.79
C SER A 11 4.75 13.65 12.73
N THR A 12 3.69 14.41 12.97
CA THR A 12 2.71 14.74 11.93
C THR A 12 3.41 15.49 10.80
N PHE A 13 3.34 14.96 9.59
CA PHE A 13 3.91 15.57 8.40
C PHE A 13 2.90 16.53 7.74
N ILE A 14 1.65 16.06 7.56
CA ILE A 14 0.58 16.84 6.93
C ILE A 14 -0.79 16.29 7.39
N GLY A 15 -1.81 17.15 7.38
CA GLY A 15 -3.16 16.78 7.81
C GLY A 15 -3.35 16.83 9.32
N GLY A 16 -4.37 16.17 9.81
CA GLY A 16 -4.76 16.13 11.22
C GLY A 16 -5.65 17.32 11.65
N ASP A 17 -6.42 17.10 12.71
CA ASP A 17 -7.23 18.13 13.39
C ASP A 17 -8.17 18.96 12.48
N GLY A 18 -8.74 18.32 11.44
CA GLY A 18 -9.69 18.96 10.53
C GLY A 18 -9.09 19.77 9.39
N ASN A 19 -7.83 19.55 9.04
CA ASN A 19 -7.14 20.23 7.93
C ASN A 19 -7.58 19.81 6.52
N GLY A 20 -8.71 19.09 6.37
CA GLY A 20 -9.31 18.78 5.08
C GLY A 20 -8.74 17.54 4.37
N LEU A 21 -7.70 16.89 4.89
CA LEU A 21 -7.29 15.57 4.46
C LEU A 21 -8.26 14.56 5.09
N ASP A 22 -9.09 13.92 4.27
CA ASP A 22 -10.15 13.03 4.76
C ASP A 22 -9.68 11.58 4.77
N HIS A 23 -9.61 10.95 5.96
CA HIS A 23 -9.34 9.53 6.17
C HIS A 23 -8.29 8.94 5.19
N PRO A 24 -7.05 9.42 5.17
CA PRO A 24 -6.04 8.91 4.25
C PRO A 24 -5.74 7.46 4.57
N GLU A 25 -6.12 6.56 3.65
CA GLU A 25 -5.89 5.12 3.78
C GLU A 25 -4.54 4.70 3.20
N CYS A 26 -4.11 5.35 2.14
CA CYS A 26 -2.84 5.05 1.51
C CYS A 26 -1.93 6.28 1.42
N ILE A 27 -0.65 5.99 1.26
CA ILE A 27 0.38 6.93 0.82
C ILE A 27 1.21 6.23 -0.25
N ALA A 28 1.34 6.82 -1.43
CA ALA A 28 2.10 6.29 -2.54
C ALA A 28 3.03 7.37 -3.10
N TRP A 29 4.24 6.98 -3.52
CA TRP A 29 5.17 7.87 -4.20
C TRP A 29 5.01 7.75 -5.71
N GLY A 30 4.91 8.88 -6.41
CA GLY A 30 4.81 8.97 -7.85
C GLY A 30 6.12 9.35 -8.53
N CYS A 31 6.31 8.92 -9.79
CA CYS A 31 7.47 9.27 -10.61
C CYS A 31 7.46 10.73 -11.09
N ASP A 32 6.36 11.44 -10.93
CA ASP A 32 6.19 12.86 -11.22
C ASP A 32 6.64 13.80 -10.08
N GLY A 33 7.15 13.22 -8.99
CA GLY A 33 7.68 13.99 -7.85
C GLY A 33 6.65 14.39 -6.80
N TYR A 34 5.46 13.77 -6.82
CA TYR A 34 4.43 13.96 -5.81
C TYR A 34 4.13 12.66 -5.07
N ALA A 35 3.63 12.78 -3.84
CA ALA A 35 2.99 11.66 -3.17
C ALA A 35 1.46 11.75 -3.37
N TYR A 36 0.80 10.60 -3.22
CA TYR A 36 -0.65 10.46 -3.42
C TYR A 36 -1.28 9.76 -2.23
N ALA A 37 -2.49 10.20 -1.88
CA ALA A 37 -3.31 9.56 -0.86
C ALA A 37 -4.76 9.47 -1.33
N GLY A 38 -5.50 8.50 -0.81
CA GLY A 38 -6.93 8.36 -1.06
C GLY A 38 -7.75 8.72 0.17
N GLY A 39 -9.00 9.12 -0.02
CA GLY A 39 -9.95 9.44 1.04
C GLY A 39 -11.12 8.45 1.12
N GLU A 40 -11.94 8.57 2.17
CA GLU A 40 -13.07 7.68 2.43
C GLU A 40 -14.25 7.90 1.46
N ALA A 41 -14.40 9.12 0.93
CA ALA A 41 -15.48 9.46 -0.01
C ALA A 41 -15.02 9.55 -1.47
N GLY A 42 -13.93 8.86 -1.80
CA GLY A 42 -13.43 8.74 -3.18
C GLY A 42 -12.47 9.83 -3.62
N GLN A 43 -12.01 10.66 -2.69
CA GLN A 43 -11.03 11.72 -3.01
C GLN A 43 -9.68 11.11 -3.35
N ILE A 44 -9.02 11.71 -4.35
CA ILE A 44 -7.61 11.46 -4.67
C ILE A 44 -6.85 12.74 -4.39
N TYR A 45 -5.93 12.67 -3.44
CA TYR A 45 -5.09 13.78 -3.04
C TYR A 45 -3.71 13.67 -3.67
N ARG A 46 -3.21 14.79 -4.22
CA ARG A 46 -1.81 14.99 -4.59
C ARG A 46 -1.12 15.79 -3.51
N ILE A 47 0.04 15.32 -3.05
CA ILE A 47 0.78 15.88 -1.91
C ILE A 47 2.13 16.38 -2.40
N ASP A 48 2.38 17.69 -2.21
CA ASP A 48 3.68 18.32 -2.41
C ASP A 48 4.49 18.18 -1.11
N LEU A 49 5.52 17.34 -1.15
CA LEU A 49 6.32 17.02 0.05
C LEU A 49 7.19 18.21 0.51
N GLU A 50 7.64 19.04 -0.42
CA GLU A 50 8.46 20.22 -0.12
C GLU A 50 7.64 21.31 0.56
N LYS A 51 6.47 21.63 -0.03
CA LYS A 51 5.55 22.63 0.51
C LYS A 51 4.73 22.14 1.69
N ARG A 52 4.69 20.83 1.92
CA ARG A 52 3.81 20.16 2.89
C ARG A 52 2.36 20.60 2.70
N SER A 53 1.90 20.53 1.46
CA SER A 53 0.54 20.90 1.06
C SER A 53 -0.08 19.78 0.24
N PHE A 54 -1.40 19.74 0.18
CA PHE A 54 -2.13 18.79 -0.63
C PHE A 54 -3.30 19.49 -1.36
N GLU A 55 -3.74 18.87 -2.42
CA GLU A 55 -4.93 19.26 -3.17
C GLU A 55 -5.70 18.01 -3.61
N GLU A 56 -7.01 18.09 -3.68
CA GLU A 56 -7.84 17.08 -4.30
C GLU A 56 -7.77 17.26 -5.82
N ILE A 57 -7.25 16.25 -6.54
CA ILE A 57 -7.06 16.30 -8.00
C ILE A 57 -8.14 15.55 -8.76
N ALA A 58 -8.83 14.62 -8.10
CA ALA A 58 -9.91 13.83 -8.67
C ALA A 58 -10.81 13.27 -7.56
N ASN A 59 -12.01 12.85 -7.95
CA ASN A 59 -12.89 12.06 -7.11
C ASN A 59 -13.45 10.90 -7.94
N ILE A 60 -13.33 9.68 -7.44
CA ILE A 60 -13.73 8.47 -8.15
C ILE A 60 -15.26 8.20 -8.10
N GLY A 61 -16.02 9.14 -7.59
CA GLY A 61 -17.48 9.05 -7.50
C GLY A 61 -18.01 8.42 -6.21
N GLY A 62 -17.21 8.44 -5.15
CA GLY A 62 -17.50 7.87 -3.85
C GLY A 62 -16.89 6.48 -3.66
N GLY A 63 -16.92 6.01 -2.42
CA GLY A 63 -16.27 4.77 -2.01
C GLY A 63 -14.87 5.00 -1.47
N PHE A 64 -14.47 4.11 -0.61
CA PHE A 64 -13.20 4.13 0.07
C PHE A 64 -12.04 3.81 -0.89
N VAL A 65 -10.98 4.59 -0.86
CA VAL A 65 -9.77 4.39 -1.67
C VAL A 65 -8.74 3.62 -0.84
N GLY A 66 -8.54 2.35 -1.15
CA GLY A 66 -7.57 1.49 -0.47
C GLY A 66 -6.13 1.85 -0.83
N GLY A 67 -5.68 1.47 -2.01
CA GLY A 67 -4.31 1.68 -2.47
C GLY A 67 -4.23 2.42 -3.80
N ILE A 68 -3.07 3.05 -4.05
CA ILE A 68 -2.76 3.78 -5.27
C ILE A 68 -1.35 3.40 -5.75
N CYS A 69 -1.17 3.21 -7.05
CA CYS A 69 0.14 3.23 -7.69
C CYS A 69 0.10 4.07 -8.99
N GLN A 70 1.26 4.37 -9.56
CA GLN A 70 1.38 5.23 -10.74
C GLN A 70 2.17 4.54 -11.85
N ASP A 71 1.87 4.86 -13.11
CA ASP A 71 2.66 4.45 -14.27
C ASP A 71 3.59 5.58 -14.79
N ALA A 72 4.38 5.29 -15.82
CA ALA A 72 5.30 6.26 -16.42
C ALA A 72 4.61 7.42 -17.13
N GLN A 73 3.33 7.31 -17.45
CA GLN A 73 2.52 8.37 -18.03
C GLN A 73 1.80 9.22 -16.97
N HIS A 74 2.18 9.06 -15.69
CA HIS A 74 1.59 9.74 -14.52
C HIS A 74 0.11 9.43 -14.29
N ARG A 75 -0.41 8.31 -14.83
CA ARG A 75 -1.76 7.84 -14.54
C ARG A 75 -1.76 7.09 -13.22
N LEU A 76 -2.79 7.30 -12.42
CA LEU A 76 -2.94 6.59 -11.16
C LEU A 76 -3.86 5.39 -11.34
N TYR A 77 -3.49 4.28 -10.71
CA TYR A 77 -4.29 3.06 -10.61
C TYR A 77 -4.74 2.94 -9.16
N VAL A 78 -6.06 2.97 -8.98
CA VAL A 78 -6.72 3.20 -7.69
C VAL A 78 -7.62 2.03 -7.37
N CYS A 79 -7.38 1.40 -6.22
CA CYS A 79 -8.23 0.33 -5.71
C CYS A 79 -9.40 0.90 -4.91
N SER A 80 -10.63 0.65 -5.36
CA SER A 80 -11.86 1.06 -4.66
C SER A 80 -13.04 0.21 -5.15
N GLY A 81 -13.23 -0.94 -4.54
CA GLY A 81 -14.16 -1.96 -5.02
C GLY A 81 -13.61 -2.70 -6.23
N ASP A 82 -13.45 -2.01 -7.36
CA ASP A 82 -12.71 -2.41 -8.56
C ASP A 82 -11.36 -1.67 -8.67
N VAL A 83 -10.71 -1.75 -9.82
CA VAL A 83 -9.52 -0.95 -10.13
C VAL A 83 -9.86 0.14 -11.12
N LYS A 84 -9.67 1.38 -10.70
CA LYS A 84 -9.89 2.57 -11.53
C LYS A 84 -8.57 3.15 -12.04
N ARG A 85 -8.63 3.83 -13.18
CA ARG A 85 -7.54 4.67 -13.67
C ARG A 85 -7.94 6.14 -13.59
N VAL A 86 -7.05 6.95 -13.07
CA VAL A 86 -7.17 8.41 -13.03
C VAL A 86 -6.09 9.00 -13.93
N ASP A 87 -6.50 9.64 -14.99
CA ASP A 87 -5.59 10.29 -15.95
C ASP A 87 -5.03 11.62 -15.37
N PRO A 88 -3.91 12.14 -15.87
CA PRO A 88 -3.29 13.36 -15.33
C PRO A 88 -4.18 14.62 -15.35
N ASP A 89 -5.22 14.64 -16.18
CA ASP A 89 -6.25 15.69 -16.23
C ASP A 89 -7.39 15.49 -15.23
N GLY A 90 -7.33 14.43 -14.41
CA GLY A 90 -8.34 14.07 -13.42
C GLY A 90 -9.49 13.22 -13.95
N ALA A 91 -9.46 12.82 -15.22
CA ALA A 91 -10.50 11.94 -15.78
C ALA A 91 -10.41 10.54 -15.15
N VAL A 92 -11.55 10.00 -14.72
CA VAL A 92 -11.65 8.70 -14.06
C VAL A 92 -12.33 7.69 -14.97
N SER A 93 -11.76 6.51 -15.07
CA SER A 93 -12.33 5.37 -15.82
C SER A 93 -12.12 4.06 -15.05
N VAL A 94 -12.93 3.05 -15.32
CA VAL A 94 -12.67 1.68 -14.84
C VAL A 94 -11.50 1.14 -15.65
N TYR A 95 -10.46 0.66 -14.95
CA TYR A 95 -9.33 -0.03 -15.58
C TYR A 95 -9.57 -1.53 -15.66
N SER A 96 -10.01 -2.13 -14.55
CA SER A 96 -10.37 -3.54 -14.49
C SER A 96 -11.36 -3.81 -13.35
N ASP A 97 -12.45 -4.50 -13.65
CA ASP A 97 -13.49 -4.90 -12.70
C ASP A 97 -13.69 -6.41 -12.64
N GLN A 98 -12.91 -7.16 -13.42
CA GLN A 98 -12.99 -8.63 -13.52
C GLN A 98 -11.62 -9.27 -13.72
N ALA A 99 -11.48 -10.49 -13.22
CA ALA A 99 -10.36 -11.40 -13.46
C ALA A 99 -10.88 -12.69 -14.09
N GLY A 100 -10.89 -12.76 -15.41
CA GLY A 100 -11.66 -13.75 -16.16
C GLY A 100 -13.15 -13.64 -15.82
N ASP A 101 -13.74 -14.74 -15.34
CA ASP A 101 -15.15 -14.75 -14.90
C ASP A 101 -15.34 -14.35 -13.42
N THR A 102 -14.27 -13.98 -12.72
CA THR A 102 -14.32 -13.60 -11.30
C THR A 102 -14.39 -12.07 -11.17
N PRO A 103 -15.49 -11.50 -10.62
CA PRO A 103 -15.56 -10.05 -10.41
C PRO A 103 -14.61 -9.62 -9.30
N ILE A 104 -13.90 -8.50 -9.52
CA ILE A 104 -13.13 -7.79 -8.50
C ILE A 104 -14.13 -6.97 -7.68
N LYS A 105 -14.12 -7.11 -6.35
CA LYS A 105 -15.14 -6.49 -5.48
C LYS A 105 -14.59 -5.73 -4.30
N VAL A 106 -13.42 -6.14 -3.82
CA VAL A 106 -12.77 -5.57 -2.65
C VAL A 106 -11.29 -5.33 -2.97
N ALA A 107 -11.04 -4.74 -4.16
CA ALA A 107 -9.70 -4.33 -4.54
C ALA A 107 -9.12 -3.43 -3.46
N ASN A 108 -7.96 -3.82 -2.91
CA ASN A 108 -7.35 -3.15 -1.79
C ASN A 108 -6.04 -2.46 -2.17
N TYR A 109 -5.01 -3.18 -2.59
CA TYR A 109 -3.72 -2.56 -2.85
C TYR A 109 -3.08 -3.01 -4.17
N PRO A 110 -2.64 -2.04 -5.03
CA PRO A 110 -2.05 -2.33 -6.31
C PRO A 110 -0.52 -2.19 -6.27
N VAL A 111 0.20 -3.06 -6.99
CA VAL A 111 1.64 -2.90 -7.25
C VAL A 111 1.99 -3.37 -8.65
N PHE A 112 2.80 -2.59 -9.38
CA PHE A 112 3.30 -2.96 -10.70
C PHE A 112 4.54 -3.84 -10.64
N ASP A 113 4.63 -4.83 -11.53
CA ASP A 113 5.90 -5.43 -11.92
C ASP A 113 6.61 -4.60 -13.00
N ALA A 114 7.86 -4.98 -13.32
CA ALA A 114 8.65 -4.30 -14.35
C ALA A 114 8.11 -4.51 -15.79
N ALA A 115 7.26 -5.51 -16.00
CA ALA A 115 6.64 -5.80 -17.29
C ALA A 115 5.32 -5.04 -17.50
N GLY A 116 4.84 -4.32 -16.48
CA GLY A 116 3.60 -3.54 -16.52
C GLY A 116 2.37 -4.33 -16.10
N ASN A 117 2.52 -5.53 -15.57
CA ASN A 117 1.38 -6.20 -14.95
C ASN A 117 1.10 -5.58 -13.59
N LEU A 118 -0.17 -5.37 -13.29
CA LEU A 118 -0.64 -4.87 -12.01
C LEU A 118 -1.12 -6.02 -11.13
N PHE A 119 -0.44 -6.26 -10.03
CA PHE A 119 -0.91 -7.19 -9.00
C PHE A 119 -1.80 -6.43 -8.02
N VAL A 120 -2.95 -7.01 -7.71
CA VAL A 120 -3.95 -6.39 -6.82
C VAL A 120 -4.44 -7.43 -5.83
N SER A 121 -4.42 -7.09 -4.55
CA SER A 121 -5.13 -7.87 -3.54
C SER A 121 -6.63 -7.55 -3.61
N ASP A 122 -7.47 -8.56 -3.78
CA ASP A 122 -8.90 -8.48 -3.46
C ASP A 122 -9.08 -9.10 -2.07
N SER A 123 -9.39 -8.28 -1.09
CA SER A 123 -9.42 -8.71 0.31
C SER A 123 -10.54 -9.69 0.62
N GLY A 124 -11.59 -9.71 -0.20
CA GLY A 124 -12.80 -10.49 0.10
C GLY A 124 -13.55 -9.97 1.32
N GLY A 125 -14.38 -10.81 1.93
CA GLY A 125 -15.09 -10.47 3.15
C GLY A 125 -14.24 -10.65 4.41
N TRP A 126 -14.43 -9.75 5.38
CA TRP A 126 -13.71 -9.82 6.67
C TRP A 126 -13.98 -11.15 7.39
N ARG A 127 -12.93 -11.97 7.60
CA ARG A 127 -12.98 -13.32 8.20
C ARG A 127 -13.81 -14.35 7.40
N GLU A 128 -14.02 -14.12 6.11
CA GLU A 128 -14.73 -15.05 5.24
C GLU A 128 -13.80 -15.98 4.45
N ASN A 129 -12.49 -15.78 4.52
CA ASN A 129 -11.46 -16.52 3.77
C ASN A 129 -11.78 -16.56 2.27
N SER A 130 -12.20 -15.41 1.75
CA SER A 130 -12.66 -15.24 0.36
C SER A 130 -11.77 -14.33 -0.46
N GLY A 131 -10.64 -13.88 0.12
CA GLY A 131 -9.65 -13.04 -0.56
C GLY A 131 -8.84 -13.80 -1.60
N TRP A 132 -8.16 -13.06 -2.46
CA TRP A 132 -7.32 -13.59 -3.52
C TRP A 132 -6.42 -12.50 -4.13
N ILE A 133 -5.46 -12.90 -4.98
CA ILE A 133 -4.61 -11.97 -5.71
C ILE A 133 -4.98 -11.99 -7.19
N CYS A 134 -5.26 -10.80 -7.73
CA CYS A 134 -5.48 -10.55 -9.15
C CYS A 134 -4.17 -10.15 -9.82
N LYS A 135 -3.96 -10.56 -11.08
CA LYS A 135 -2.96 -10.00 -11.97
C LYS A 135 -3.67 -9.41 -13.19
N ILE A 136 -3.43 -8.14 -13.45
CA ILE A 136 -4.04 -7.39 -14.55
C ILE A 136 -2.93 -7.06 -15.56
N ALA A 137 -3.10 -7.51 -16.79
CA ALA A 137 -2.18 -7.20 -17.87
C ALA A 137 -2.21 -5.70 -18.24
N PRO A 138 -1.20 -5.15 -18.94
CA PRO A 138 -1.20 -3.76 -19.43
C PRO A 138 -2.43 -3.38 -20.26
N SER A 139 -3.11 -4.37 -20.83
CA SER A 139 -4.37 -4.18 -21.58
C SER A 139 -5.60 -3.92 -20.69
N GLY A 140 -5.47 -4.07 -19.34
CA GLY A 140 -6.59 -4.05 -18.40
C GLY A 140 -7.29 -5.40 -18.23
N GLU A 141 -6.86 -6.45 -18.95
CA GLU A 141 -7.41 -7.80 -18.79
C GLU A 141 -6.87 -8.47 -17.52
N GLY A 142 -7.77 -8.81 -16.59
CA GLY A 142 -7.42 -9.43 -15.32
C GLY A 142 -7.54 -10.95 -15.33
N GLU A 143 -6.69 -11.60 -14.55
CA GLU A 143 -6.75 -13.04 -14.23
C GLU A 143 -6.67 -13.29 -12.73
N VAL A 144 -7.28 -14.37 -12.25
CA VAL A 144 -7.05 -14.86 -10.88
C VAL A 144 -5.65 -15.43 -10.84
N TRP A 145 -4.72 -14.73 -10.17
CA TRP A 145 -3.32 -15.14 -10.12
C TRP A 145 -3.03 -16.15 -9.00
N SER A 146 -3.59 -15.93 -7.80
CA SER A 146 -3.48 -16.88 -6.68
C SER A 146 -4.68 -16.78 -5.74
N ARG A 147 -5.10 -17.94 -5.20
CA ARG A 147 -6.09 -18.05 -4.12
C ARG A 147 -5.50 -18.62 -2.83
N ASP A 148 -4.18 -18.75 -2.75
CA ASP A 148 -3.50 -19.37 -1.61
C ASP A 148 -3.47 -18.45 -0.37
N LEU A 149 -3.70 -17.15 -0.55
CA LEU A 149 -3.81 -16.16 0.52
C LEU A 149 -5.25 -15.62 0.54
N SER A 150 -6.10 -16.26 1.34
CA SER A 150 -7.54 -15.96 1.37
C SER A 150 -8.01 -15.19 2.61
N GLU A 151 -7.16 -15.07 3.62
CA GLU A 151 -7.47 -14.51 4.94
C GLU A 151 -7.29 -12.99 4.97
N PHE A 152 -8.05 -12.30 4.12
CA PHE A 152 -8.05 -10.85 3.97
C PHE A 152 -6.66 -10.31 3.56
N PRO A 153 -6.15 -10.67 2.35
CA PRO A 153 -4.94 -10.05 1.80
C PRO A 153 -5.16 -8.54 1.65
N ASN A 154 -4.22 -7.76 2.18
CA ASN A 154 -4.29 -6.31 2.27
C ASN A 154 -3.15 -5.69 1.46
N GLY A 155 -2.30 -4.86 2.06
CA GLY A 155 -1.19 -4.20 1.39
C GLY A 155 -0.26 -5.18 0.69
N THR A 156 0.17 -4.83 -0.51
CA THR A 156 1.11 -5.61 -1.31
C THR A 156 2.39 -4.82 -1.57
N ALA A 157 3.51 -5.51 -1.64
CA ALA A 157 4.78 -4.93 -2.07
C ALA A 157 5.59 -5.98 -2.84
N MET A 158 6.41 -5.53 -3.78
CA MET A 158 7.33 -6.39 -4.51
C MET A 158 8.74 -6.22 -3.98
N ASP A 159 9.50 -7.30 -3.86
CA ASP A 159 10.90 -7.21 -3.50
C ASP A 159 11.73 -6.52 -4.61
N ALA A 160 12.95 -6.09 -4.29
CA ALA A 160 13.80 -5.36 -5.23
C ALA A 160 14.16 -6.16 -6.49
N ALA A 161 14.13 -7.49 -6.41
CA ALA A 161 14.42 -8.39 -7.53
C ALA A 161 13.19 -8.66 -8.42
N GLY A 162 11.98 -8.35 -7.92
CA GLY A 162 10.72 -8.71 -8.59
C GLY A 162 10.45 -10.21 -8.60
N GLU A 163 11.05 -10.95 -7.65
CA GLU A 163 10.91 -12.40 -7.56
C GLU A 163 9.75 -12.85 -6.68
N TYR A 164 9.32 -11.99 -5.77
CA TYR A 164 8.24 -12.29 -4.83
C TYR A 164 7.27 -11.12 -4.69
N LEU A 165 5.99 -11.45 -4.66
CA LEU A 165 4.93 -10.57 -4.17
C LEU A 165 4.74 -10.82 -2.67
N TYR A 166 4.96 -9.80 -1.86
CA TYR A 166 4.69 -9.84 -0.42
C TYR A 166 3.29 -9.27 -0.15
N VAL A 167 2.61 -9.86 0.82
CA VAL A 167 1.22 -9.53 1.15
C VAL A 167 1.06 -9.45 2.67
N ALA A 168 0.48 -8.35 3.15
CA ALA A 168 0.02 -8.24 4.53
C ALA A 168 -1.29 -9.00 4.69
N MET A 169 -1.34 -9.92 5.65
CA MET A 169 -2.51 -10.75 5.94
C MET A 169 -3.20 -10.23 7.18
N SER A 170 -4.43 -9.72 7.05
CA SER A 170 -5.09 -9.03 8.19
C SER A 170 -5.82 -9.98 9.15
N THR A 171 -6.41 -11.08 8.67
CA THR A 171 -7.21 -12.00 9.53
C THR A 171 -6.52 -13.32 9.88
N ASP A 172 -5.43 -13.67 9.20
CA ASP A 172 -4.36 -14.57 9.66
C ASP A 172 -3.09 -13.72 9.82
N PRO A 173 -2.97 -12.96 10.94
CA PRO A 173 -2.09 -11.82 11.00
C PRO A 173 -0.62 -12.17 10.77
N GLY A 174 -0.05 -11.59 9.70
CA GLY A 174 1.33 -11.83 9.34
C GLY A 174 1.75 -11.18 8.02
N ILE A 175 2.98 -11.45 7.62
CA ILE A 175 3.52 -11.12 6.31
C ILE A 175 3.71 -12.43 5.56
N ALA A 176 2.99 -12.60 4.45
CA ALA A 176 3.14 -13.73 3.54
C ALA A 176 3.84 -13.27 2.25
N ARG A 177 4.32 -14.24 1.45
CA ARG A 177 4.78 -13.96 0.09
C ARG A 177 4.43 -15.08 -0.87
N ILE A 178 4.35 -14.75 -2.15
CA ILE A 178 4.15 -15.68 -3.25
C ILE A 178 5.29 -15.50 -4.24
N LYS A 179 5.96 -16.59 -4.61
CA LYS A 179 7.00 -16.54 -5.65
C LYS A 179 6.36 -16.24 -7.01
N ILE A 180 6.99 -15.35 -7.77
CA ILE A 180 6.67 -15.11 -9.18
C ILE A 180 7.57 -16.02 -10.01
N ASN A 181 6.98 -17.01 -10.70
CA ASN A 181 7.73 -17.92 -11.56
C ASN A 181 8.23 -17.20 -12.82
N GLU A 182 9.20 -17.78 -13.53
CA GLU A 182 9.77 -17.20 -14.78
C GLU A 182 8.72 -16.96 -15.87
N ASP A 183 7.63 -17.75 -15.89
CA ASP A 183 6.50 -17.57 -16.81
C ASP A 183 5.45 -16.56 -16.30
N GLY A 184 5.70 -15.93 -15.14
CA GLY A 184 4.80 -14.98 -14.50
C GLY A 184 3.63 -15.59 -13.74
N SER A 185 3.56 -16.94 -13.65
CA SER A 185 2.56 -17.63 -12.83
C SER A 185 2.90 -17.57 -11.34
N ALA A 186 1.89 -17.80 -10.48
CA ALA A 186 2.09 -17.88 -9.04
C ALA A 186 2.79 -19.18 -8.65
N GLY A 187 3.83 -19.07 -7.82
CA GLY A 187 4.37 -20.18 -7.04
C GLY A 187 3.54 -20.44 -5.79
N ALA A 188 4.04 -21.29 -4.90
CA ALA A 188 3.39 -21.51 -3.62
C ALA A 188 3.48 -20.27 -2.71
N ALA A 189 2.41 -19.98 -1.98
CA ALA A 189 2.42 -19.00 -0.93
C ALA A 189 3.09 -19.55 0.35
N GLU A 190 3.77 -18.67 1.08
CA GLU A 190 4.32 -18.98 2.39
C GLU A 190 4.13 -17.83 3.37
N MET A 191 3.79 -18.14 4.62
CA MET A 191 3.81 -17.18 5.72
C MET A 191 5.25 -17.02 6.19
N LEU A 192 5.83 -15.82 5.99
CA LEU A 192 7.20 -15.52 6.44
C LEU A 192 7.29 -15.30 7.94
N VAL A 193 6.36 -14.52 8.47
CA VAL A 193 6.33 -14.15 9.88
C VAL A 193 4.91 -13.89 10.34
N ALA A 194 4.52 -14.49 11.45
CA ALA A 194 3.23 -14.22 12.08
C ALA A 194 3.33 -12.95 12.96
N LEU A 195 2.27 -12.15 12.95
CA LEU A 195 2.11 -10.94 13.76
C LEU A 195 0.84 -11.06 14.63
N PRO A 196 0.82 -11.96 15.62
CA PRO A 196 -0.40 -12.28 16.37
C PRO A 196 -0.95 -11.04 17.11
N GLU A 197 -2.26 -11.01 17.28
CA GLU A 197 -2.99 -9.91 17.95
C GLU A 197 -2.85 -8.55 17.23
N THR A 198 -2.60 -8.56 15.92
CA THR A 198 -2.53 -7.37 15.08
C THR A 198 -3.48 -7.45 13.90
N VAL A 199 -3.61 -6.34 13.18
CA VAL A 199 -4.27 -6.24 11.87
C VAL A 199 -3.25 -5.64 10.90
N PRO A 200 -2.38 -6.47 10.27
CA PRO A 200 -1.44 -6.02 9.26
C PRO A 200 -2.16 -5.37 8.08
N ASP A 201 -1.59 -4.31 7.53
CA ASP A 201 -2.24 -3.48 6.52
C ASP A 201 -1.30 -3.17 5.35
N GLY A 202 -0.45 -2.15 5.42
CA GLY A 202 0.47 -1.75 4.35
C GLY A 202 1.87 -2.33 4.48
N LEU A 203 2.57 -2.45 3.34
CA LEU A 203 3.94 -2.94 3.26
C LEU A 203 4.84 -1.97 2.48
N ALA A 204 6.10 -1.86 2.88
CA ALA A 204 7.14 -1.16 2.13
C ALA A 204 8.51 -1.84 2.34
N PHE A 205 9.41 -1.72 1.35
CA PHE A 205 10.77 -2.26 1.42
C PHE A 205 11.83 -1.15 1.44
N ASP A 206 12.90 -1.38 2.19
CA ASP A 206 14.14 -0.63 2.02
C ASP A 206 15.15 -1.35 1.10
N THR A 207 16.22 -0.65 0.74
CA THR A 207 17.29 -1.19 -0.12
C THR A 207 18.16 -2.26 0.54
N GLU A 208 18.02 -2.47 1.85
CA GLU A 208 18.71 -3.53 2.60
C GLU A 208 17.89 -4.83 2.64
N GLY A 209 16.67 -4.81 2.06
CA GLY A 209 15.75 -5.96 2.01
C GLY A 209 14.90 -6.10 3.26
N THR A 210 14.85 -5.08 4.11
CA THR A 210 13.91 -5.05 5.25
C THR A 210 12.52 -4.73 4.74
N VAL A 211 11.52 -5.53 5.12
CA VAL A 211 10.11 -5.22 4.92
C VAL A 211 9.53 -4.56 6.17
N TYR A 212 8.84 -3.46 5.97
CA TYR A 212 8.07 -2.74 6.98
C TYR A 212 6.60 -3.07 6.81
N CYS A 213 5.90 -3.24 7.95
CA CYS A 213 4.48 -3.54 7.96
C CYS A 213 3.76 -2.62 8.94
N SER A 214 2.83 -1.81 8.43
CA SER A 214 1.91 -1.07 9.28
C SER A 214 0.79 -1.98 9.77
N CYS A 215 0.31 -1.73 10.98
CA CYS A 215 -0.83 -2.44 11.54
C CYS A 215 -1.92 -1.43 11.92
N TYR A 216 -3.10 -1.60 11.29
CA TYR A 216 -4.29 -0.82 11.64
C TYR A 216 -4.61 -0.90 13.15
N ARG A 217 -4.35 -2.07 13.74
CA ARG A 217 -4.43 -2.33 15.20
C ARG A 217 -3.37 -3.36 15.63
N PRO A 218 -2.71 -3.13 16.77
CA PRO A 218 -2.59 -1.85 17.47
C PRO A 218 -1.89 -0.81 16.60
N ASP A 219 -1.88 0.48 17.01
CA ASP A 219 -1.21 1.57 16.29
C ASP A 219 0.31 1.37 16.28
N ARG A 220 0.79 0.53 15.33
CA ARG A 220 2.14 -0.01 15.34
C ARG A 220 2.69 -0.23 13.93
N ILE A 221 3.99 -0.07 13.80
CA ILE A 221 4.74 -0.48 12.62
C ILE A 221 5.79 -1.50 13.02
N TYR A 222 5.88 -2.61 12.30
CA TYR A 222 6.92 -3.61 12.42
C TYR A 222 7.97 -3.45 11.33
N GLN A 223 9.18 -3.96 11.59
CA GLN A 223 10.16 -4.29 10.56
C GLN A 223 10.54 -5.76 10.66
N TYR A 224 10.72 -6.39 9.49
CA TYR A 224 11.25 -7.74 9.37
C TYR A 224 12.45 -7.70 8.43
N THR A 225 13.64 -7.95 8.98
CA THR A 225 14.90 -7.80 8.27
C THR A 225 15.18 -8.97 7.33
N ALA A 226 16.08 -8.79 6.36
CA ALA A 226 16.45 -9.83 5.41
C ALA A 226 17.07 -11.08 6.07
N ASP A 227 17.66 -10.95 7.27
CA ASP A 227 18.19 -12.06 8.07
C ASP A 227 17.16 -12.69 9.01
N GLY A 228 15.89 -12.27 8.94
CA GLY A 228 14.76 -12.88 9.64
C GLY A 228 14.49 -12.34 11.05
N GLN A 229 15.03 -11.18 11.40
CA GLN A 229 14.72 -10.54 12.69
C GLN A 229 13.43 -9.73 12.59
N LEU A 230 12.50 -9.96 13.53
CA LEU A 230 11.27 -9.19 13.69
C LEU A 230 11.41 -8.22 14.85
N ASP A 231 11.22 -6.93 14.59
CA ASP A 231 11.22 -5.87 15.61
C ASP A 231 9.97 -4.99 15.47
N ILE A 232 9.58 -4.37 16.58
CA ILE A 232 8.63 -3.26 16.57
C ILE A 232 9.41 -2.01 16.22
N LEU A 233 9.14 -1.41 15.07
CA LEU A 233 9.76 -0.15 14.68
C LEU A 233 9.20 1.03 15.47
N ALA A 234 7.88 1.18 15.49
CA ALA A 234 7.17 2.24 16.19
C ALA A 234 5.91 1.69 16.87
N ASP A 235 5.57 2.16 18.05
CA ASP A 235 4.43 1.73 18.84
C ASP A 235 3.80 2.93 19.55
N ASP A 236 2.55 3.26 19.23
CA ASP A 236 1.83 4.42 19.78
C ASP A 236 0.53 4.00 20.45
N TYR A 237 0.63 3.47 21.64
CA TYR A 237 -0.54 3.06 22.43
C TYR A 237 -1.60 4.16 22.57
N ALA A 238 -1.18 5.43 22.62
CA ALA A 238 -2.06 6.58 22.80
C ALA A 238 -2.68 7.10 21.48
N GLY A 239 -2.16 6.68 20.32
CA GLY A 239 -2.62 7.16 19.01
C GLY A 239 -2.38 8.66 18.81
N THR A 240 -1.24 9.18 19.28
CA THR A 240 -0.94 10.61 19.27
C THR A 240 -0.11 11.04 18.07
N ALA A 241 0.82 10.22 17.65
CA ALA A 241 1.72 10.46 16.51
C ALA A 241 1.39 9.55 15.32
N ILE A 242 0.99 8.30 15.58
CA ILE A 242 0.41 7.37 14.63
C ILE A 242 -0.94 6.91 15.17
N ALA A 243 -1.95 6.90 14.35
CA ALA A 243 -3.30 6.52 14.77
C ALA A 243 -3.98 5.72 13.66
N ALA A 244 -4.15 4.42 13.87
CA ALA A 244 -4.58 3.49 12.83
C ALA A 244 -3.74 3.63 11.55
N PRO A 245 -2.42 3.32 11.60
CA PRO A 245 -1.59 3.39 10.42
C PRO A 245 -1.98 2.27 9.46
N THR A 246 -2.54 2.65 8.32
CA THR A 246 -3.06 1.74 7.31
C THR A 246 -2.04 1.44 6.23
N ASN A 247 -1.25 2.44 5.83
CA ASN A 247 -0.27 2.24 4.78
C ASN A 247 1.01 3.04 5.04
N ILE A 248 2.10 2.59 4.44
CA ILE A 248 3.44 3.16 4.57
C ILE A 248 4.14 3.22 3.22
N ALA A 249 4.96 4.25 3.02
CA ALA A 249 5.77 4.37 1.80
C ALA A 249 7.08 5.12 2.05
N PHE A 250 8.09 4.79 1.27
CA PHE A 250 9.28 5.61 1.10
C PHE A 250 9.05 6.61 -0.03
N CYS A 251 9.06 7.88 0.31
CA CYS A 251 8.75 8.98 -0.59
C CYS A 251 9.97 9.91 -0.79
N GLY A 252 9.83 10.82 -1.73
CA GLY A 252 10.89 11.78 -2.09
C GLY A 252 11.81 11.25 -3.20
N PRO A 253 12.55 12.15 -3.88
CA PRO A 253 13.42 11.79 -5.00
C PRO A 253 14.47 10.72 -4.64
N GLU A 254 14.99 10.77 -3.41
CA GLU A 254 15.95 9.79 -2.89
C GLU A 254 15.27 8.62 -2.18
N ARG A 255 13.95 8.63 -2.05
CA ARG A 255 13.16 7.64 -1.30
C ARG A 255 13.63 7.45 0.15
N ASP A 256 14.03 8.53 0.79
CA ASP A 256 14.55 8.59 2.17
C ASP A 256 13.53 9.13 3.18
N LEU A 257 12.36 9.55 2.70
CA LEU A 257 11.27 10.04 3.53
C LEU A 257 10.26 8.91 3.78
N PHE A 258 10.36 8.27 4.96
CA PHE A 258 9.42 7.23 5.35
C PHE A 258 8.17 7.85 5.97
N LEU A 259 7.01 7.56 5.37
CA LEU A 259 5.71 8.12 5.72
C LEU A 259 4.70 7.01 6.02
N SER A 260 3.71 7.31 6.88
CA SER A 260 2.48 6.50 7.02
C SER A 260 1.24 7.33 6.81
N ALA A 261 0.25 6.74 6.16
CA ALA A 261 -1.13 7.20 6.19
C ALA A 261 -1.80 6.72 7.49
N ASN A 262 -2.55 7.59 8.14
CA ASN A 262 -3.14 7.31 9.45
C ASN A 262 -4.64 7.65 9.43
N LEU A 263 -5.45 6.62 9.36
CA LEU A 263 -6.90 6.74 9.26
C LEU A 263 -7.54 7.37 10.50
N GLY A 264 -7.00 7.07 11.69
CA GLY A 264 -7.61 7.45 12.96
C GLY A 264 -7.59 8.95 13.28
N ARG A 265 -6.63 9.73 12.74
CA ARG A 265 -6.51 11.18 12.95
C ARG A 265 -6.41 11.98 11.65
N TRP A 266 -6.63 11.33 10.52
CA TRP A 266 -6.66 11.95 9.18
C TRP A 266 -5.37 12.70 8.86
N HIS A 267 -4.24 12.05 9.04
CA HIS A 267 -2.93 12.67 8.83
C HIS A 267 -1.92 11.71 8.23
N ILE A 268 -0.87 12.28 7.67
CA ILE A 268 0.35 11.57 7.28
C ILE A 268 1.40 11.82 8.35
N SER A 269 2.06 10.78 8.83
CA SER A 269 3.18 10.88 9.75
C SER A 269 4.51 10.64 9.05
N LYS A 270 5.55 11.32 9.54
CA LYS A 270 6.95 11.15 9.13
C LYS A 270 7.73 10.47 10.24
N TYR A 271 8.64 9.60 9.84
CA TYR A 271 9.55 8.86 10.72
C TYR A 271 11.01 9.21 10.42
N ASP A 272 11.81 9.48 11.44
CA ASP A 272 13.26 9.67 11.31
C ASP A 272 13.95 8.30 11.29
N LEU A 273 13.74 7.55 10.19
CA LEU A 273 14.19 6.17 10.04
C LEU A 273 15.62 6.06 9.52
N GLY A 274 16.05 6.98 8.65
CA GLY A 274 17.40 6.99 8.07
C GLY A 274 17.67 5.82 7.10
N LYS A 275 16.62 5.32 6.43
CA LYS A 275 16.68 4.26 5.42
C LYS A 275 16.23 4.78 4.06
N ILE A 276 16.62 4.08 3.00
CA ILE A 276 16.24 4.39 1.62
C ILE A 276 15.35 3.27 1.11
N GLY A 277 14.18 3.62 0.55
CA GLY A 277 13.26 2.67 -0.04
C GLY A 277 13.75 2.09 -1.36
N VAL A 278 13.29 0.89 -1.71
CA VAL A 278 13.51 0.30 -3.03
C VAL A 278 12.89 1.17 -4.13
N ALA A 279 13.43 1.10 -5.33
CA ALA A 279 12.81 1.72 -6.49
C ALA A 279 11.49 1.03 -6.81
N LEU A 280 10.44 1.83 -7.01
CA LEU A 280 9.15 1.33 -7.47
C LEU A 280 9.16 1.16 -8.99
N ASN A 281 8.31 0.27 -9.48
CA ASN A 281 8.09 0.09 -10.91
C ASN A 281 7.07 1.14 -11.41
N TYR A 282 7.49 1.91 -12.42
CA TYR A 282 6.63 2.84 -13.16
C TYR A 282 6.65 2.45 -14.64
N PRO A 283 5.89 1.40 -15.02
CA PRO A 283 5.92 0.89 -16.39
C PRO A 283 5.21 1.83 -17.36
N GLU A 284 5.54 1.69 -18.65
CA GLU A 284 4.69 2.21 -19.72
C GLU A 284 3.52 1.24 -19.92
N VAL A 285 2.34 1.65 -19.51
CA VAL A 285 1.11 0.88 -19.72
C VAL A 285 0.40 1.39 -20.97
N SER A 286 -0.12 0.50 -21.81
CA SER A 286 -0.73 0.86 -23.10
C SER A 286 -2.13 1.46 -22.95
#